data_d7385486762f5863c1f54305d6ffa024
#
_entry.id   d7385486762f5863c1f54305d6ffa024
#
_cell.length_a   1.000
_cell.length_b   1.000
_cell.length_c   1.000
_cell.angle_alpha   90.00
_cell.angle_beta   90.00
_cell.angle_gamma   90.00
#
_symmetry.space_group_name_H-M   'P 1'
#
loop_
_entity.id
_entity.type
_entity.pdbx_description
1 polymer ?
#
loop_
_entity_poly.entity_id
_entity_poly.type
_entity_poly.pdbx_seq_one_letter_code
_entity_poly.pdbx_strand_id
1 'polypeptide(L)'
;DINQTINPYYEYKSLNELKSVFTDSVNYIELNKTYRSSPEIIEHANKILGLNLVSAIRRNTSIPVEFRYEDNLKEQLIKDIENLKKDNKSIAIITKTDTEAATIYKLLKKDMNELTLIANNSKAFSRELVVIPSYMAKGLEYDATIVYTKKDNQFTYKERYLYYVACTRSQHHLIIYNQKEA
;
A
#
# COMPACT_ATOMS: atom_id res chain seq x y z
N ASP A 1 6.84 8.60 -11.58
CA ASP A 1 5.95 7.46 -11.86
C ASP A 1 4.50 7.95 -11.91
N ILE A 2 3.92 7.92 -13.11
CA ILE A 2 2.55 8.40 -13.38
C ILE A 2 1.49 7.54 -12.65
N ASN A 3 1.80 6.29 -12.35
CA ASN A 3 0.89 5.35 -11.67
C ASN A 3 0.93 5.49 -10.14
N GLN A 4 1.80 6.33 -9.60
CA GLN A 4 1.88 6.64 -8.16
C GLN A 4 1.37 8.06 -7.87
N THR A 5 0.43 8.55 -8.66
CA THR A 5 -0.26 9.82 -8.41
C THR A 5 -1.24 9.64 -7.25
N ILE A 6 -0.96 10.28 -6.13
CA ILE A 6 -1.83 10.24 -4.93
C ILE A 6 -2.86 11.36 -4.91
N ASN A 7 -2.74 12.35 -5.80
CA ASN A 7 -3.72 13.42 -5.94
C ASN A 7 -4.65 13.11 -7.12
N PRO A 8 -5.95 12.81 -6.89
CA PRO A 8 -6.90 12.48 -7.95
C PRO A 8 -7.20 13.65 -8.90
N TYR A 9 -6.79 14.87 -8.55
CA TYR A 9 -6.97 16.08 -9.37
C TYR A 9 -5.77 16.38 -10.29
N TYR A 10 -4.64 15.68 -10.13
CA TYR A 10 -3.44 15.80 -10.95
C TYR A 10 -3.17 14.48 -11.68
N GLU A 11 -3.92 14.22 -12.74
CA GLU A 11 -3.58 13.18 -13.69
C GLU A 11 -2.76 13.79 -14.83
N TYR A 12 -1.53 13.30 -15.02
CA TYR A 12 -0.84 13.51 -16.29
C TYR A 12 -1.62 12.76 -17.37
N LYS A 13 -2.22 13.47 -18.30
CA LYS A 13 -3.06 12.89 -19.36
C LYS A 13 -2.24 11.96 -20.29
N SER A 14 -0.94 12.24 -20.45
CA SER A 14 -0.04 11.35 -21.19
C SER A 14 1.43 11.66 -20.91
N LEU A 15 2.32 10.69 -21.16
CA LEU A 15 3.76 10.91 -21.18
C LEU A 15 4.19 11.90 -22.27
N ASN A 16 3.39 12.10 -23.31
CA ASN A 16 3.64 13.07 -24.36
C ASN A 16 3.56 14.52 -23.85
N GLU A 17 2.73 14.80 -22.84
CA GLU A 17 2.72 16.12 -22.17
C GLU A 17 4.05 16.40 -21.47
N LEU A 18 4.65 15.40 -20.84
CA LEU A 18 5.97 15.55 -20.23
C LEU A 18 7.06 15.75 -21.29
N LYS A 19 6.96 15.07 -22.46
CA LYS A 19 7.90 15.25 -23.56
C LYS A 19 7.85 16.66 -24.15
N SER A 20 6.68 17.29 -24.18
CA SER A 20 6.52 18.65 -24.73
C SER A 20 7.18 19.73 -23.87
N VAL A 21 7.53 19.43 -22.62
CA VAL A 21 8.23 20.35 -21.71
C VAL A 21 9.74 20.35 -21.95
N PHE A 22 10.25 19.32 -22.61
CA PHE A 22 11.69 19.18 -22.92
C PHE A 22 11.95 19.40 -24.40
N THR A 23 13.03 20.04 -24.73
CA THR A 23 13.48 20.26 -26.12
C THR A 23 13.95 18.96 -26.76
N ASP A 24 14.01 18.91 -28.10
CA ASP A 24 14.04 17.82 -29.07
C ASP A 24 15.00 16.61 -28.90
N SER A 25 15.69 16.44 -27.79
CA SER A 25 16.66 15.34 -27.60
C SER A 25 16.44 14.50 -26.35
N VAL A 26 15.16 14.19 -25.99
CA VAL A 26 14.84 13.39 -24.79
C VAL A 26 14.76 11.91 -25.12
N ASN A 27 15.64 11.11 -24.54
CA ASN A 27 15.55 9.66 -24.54
C ASN A 27 14.54 9.22 -23.48
N TYR A 28 13.49 8.51 -23.89
CA TYR A 28 12.50 7.92 -22.99
C TYR A 28 12.88 6.47 -22.70
N ILE A 29 13.08 6.16 -21.41
CA ILE A 29 13.33 4.80 -20.93
C ILE A 29 12.24 4.43 -19.95
N GLU A 30 11.50 3.37 -20.24
CA GLU A 30 10.48 2.82 -19.37
C GLU A 30 11.04 1.70 -18.51
N LEU A 31 10.93 1.85 -17.18
CA LEU A 31 11.32 0.83 -16.21
C LEU A 31 10.07 0.00 -15.85
N ASN A 32 9.97 -1.18 -16.45
CA ASN A 32 8.82 -2.09 -16.26
C ASN A 32 9.13 -3.31 -15.39
N LYS A 33 10.26 -3.31 -14.70
CA LYS A 33 10.68 -4.39 -13.81
C LYS A 33 10.89 -3.88 -12.40
N THR A 34 10.47 -4.68 -11.41
CA THR A 34 10.65 -4.37 -9.99
C THR A 34 11.27 -5.53 -9.23
N TYR A 35 12.15 -5.20 -8.27
CA TYR A 35 12.71 -6.13 -7.30
C TYR A 35 12.05 -5.99 -5.91
N ARG A 36 11.18 -4.99 -5.72
CA ARG A 36 10.65 -4.60 -4.43
C ARG A 36 9.69 -5.65 -3.89
N SER A 37 8.60 -5.87 -4.58
CA SER A 37 7.49 -6.70 -4.12
C SER A 37 7.51 -8.09 -4.76
N SER A 38 6.86 -9.05 -4.10
CA SER A 38 6.69 -10.39 -4.65
C SER A 38 5.83 -10.37 -5.92
N PRO A 39 5.95 -11.39 -6.79
CA PRO A 39 5.14 -11.50 -8.01
C PRO A 39 3.63 -11.43 -7.74
N GLU A 40 3.17 -12.06 -6.67
CA GLU A 40 1.74 -12.12 -6.28
C GLU A 40 1.20 -10.71 -5.96
N ILE A 41 1.98 -9.91 -5.25
CA ILE A 41 1.62 -8.51 -4.92
C ILE A 41 1.60 -7.65 -6.19
N ILE A 42 2.58 -7.81 -7.07
CA ILE A 42 2.65 -7.05 -8.33
C ILE A 42 1.52 -7.44 -9.28
N GLU A 43 1.17 -8.73 -9.36
CA GLU A 43 0.03 -9.19 -10.15
C GLU A 43 -1.28 -8.57 -9.65
N HIS A 44 -1.51 -8.58 -8.33
CA HIS A 44 -2.67 -7.91 -7.73
C HIS A 44 -2.67 -6.40 -8.03
N ALA A 45 -1.53 -5.73 -7.86
CA ALA A 45 -1.40 -4.30 -8.13
C ALA A 45 -1.67 -3.94 -9.61
N ASN A 46 -1.21 -4.77 -10.55
CA ASN A 46 -1.51 -4.60 -11.97
C ASN A 46 -3.02 -4.73 -12.26
N LYS A 47 -3.72 -5.68 -11.60
CA LYS A 47 -5.19 -5.83 -11.72
C LYS A 47 -5.93 -4.57 -11.25
N ILE A 48 -5.49 -3.93 -10.15
CA ILE A 48 -6.08 -2.67 -9.65
C ILE A 48 -6.10 -1.58 -10.74
N LEU A 49 -5.03 -1.49 -11.54
CA LEU A 49 -4.92 -0.50 -12.60
C LEU A 49 -5.48 -0.96 -13.95
N GLY A 50 -5.82 -2.25 -14.09
CA GLY A 50 -6.23 -2.85 -15.36
C GLY A 50 -5.10 -2.88 -16.40
N LEU A 51 -3.85 -2.93 -15.97
CA LEU A 51 -2.67 -2.79 -16.83
C LEU A 51 -1.59 -3.80 -16.41
N ASN A 52 -0.84 -4.32 -17.37
CA ASN A 52 0.36 -5.12 -17.14
C ASN A 52 1.61 -4.25 -17.23
N LEU A 53 1.74 -3.28 -16.30
CA LEU A 53 2.77 -2.26 -16.36
C LEU A 53 4.12 -2.71 -15.82
N VAL A 54 4.09 -3.55 -14.77
CA VAL A 54 5.29 -3.91 -14.01
C VAL A 54 5.34 -5.42 -13.84
N SER A 55 6.50 -6.01 -14.07
CA SER A 55 6.78 -7.41 -13.75
C SER A 55 7.77 -7.51 -12.58
N ALA A 56 7.51 -8.43 -11.65
CA ALA A 56 8.44 -8.74 -10.59
C ALA A 56 9.59 -9.59 -11.13
N ILE A 57 10.82 -9.28 -10.71
CA ILE A 57 12.01 -10.09 -11.03
C ILE A 57 12.25 -11.15 -9.94
N ARG A 58 11.68 -10.96 -8.75
CA ARG A 58 11.77 -11.93 -7.66
C ARG A 58 11.14 -13.26 -8.06
N ARG A 59 11.63 -14.35 -7.44
CA ARG A 59 10.97 -15.65 -7.56
C ARG A 59 9.61 -15.60 -6.89
N ASN A 60 8.68 -16.38 -7.41
CA ASN A 60 7.38 -16.58 -6.80
C ASN A 60 7.56 -17.07 -5.35
N THR A 61 6.90 -16.41 -4.40
CA THR A 61 6.98 -16.74 -2.97
C THR A 61 5.91 -17.76 -2.57
N SER A 62 4.93 -17.99 -3.43
CA SER A 62 3.73 -18.79 -3.15
C SER A 62 2.90 -18.27 -1.97
N ILE A 63 3.11 -17.00 -1.59
CA ILE A 63 2.33 -16.33 -0.55
C ILE A 63 1.25 -15.51 -1.24
N PRO A 64 -0.03 -15.90 -1.17
CA PRO A 64 -1.11 -15.19 -1.83
C PRO A 64 -1.37 -13.84 -1.17
N VAL A 65 -1.95 -12.90 -1.92
CA VAL A 65 -2.60 -11.73 -1.34
C VAL A 65 -3.85 -12.20 -0.60
N GLU A 66 -3.96 -11.84 0.67
CA GLU A 66 -5.05 -12.31 1.52
C GLU A 66 -6.13 -11.23 1.69
N PHE A 67 -7.40 -11.63 1.64
CA PHE A 67 -8.54 -10.75 1.85
C PHE A 67 -9.28 -11.09 3.14
N ARG A 68 -9.72 -10.06 3.87
CA ARG A 68 -10.47 -10.16 5.13
C ARG A 68 -11.74 -9.33 5.09
N TYR A 69 -12.82 -9.90 5.59
CA TYR A 69 -14.13 -9.26 5.73
C TYR A 69 -14.69 -9.55 7.13
N GLU A 70 -13.89 -9.23 8.17
CA GLU A 70 -14.15 -9.65 9.53
C GLU A 70 -15.06 -8.68 10.28
N ASP A 71 -15.96 -9.24 11.10
CA ASP A 71 -16.78 -8.45 12.02
C ASP A 71 -16.04 -8.18 13.34
N ASN A 72 -15.17 -9.09 13.78
CA ASN A 72 -14.30 -8.93 14.94
C ASN A 72 -12.93 -8.35 14.56
N LEU A 73 -12.94 -7.11 14.10
CA LEU A 73 -11.78 -6.43 13.54
C LEU A 73 -10.56 -6.43 14.47
N LYS A 74 -10.75 -6.14 15.77
CA LYS A 74 -9.63 -6.01 16.71
C LYS A 74 -8.86 -7.31 16.86
N GLU A 75 -9.55 -8.38 17.16
CA GLU A 75 -8.95 -9.70 17.40
C GLU A 75 -8.28 -10.22 16.13
N GLN A 76 -8.91 -10.03 14.98
CA GLN A 76 -8.34 -10.48 13.71
C GLN A 76 -7.10 -9.68 13.35
N LEU A 77 -7.09 -8.35 13.51
CA LEU A 77 -5.90 -7.53 13.29
C LEU A 77 -4.74 -7.94 14.20
N ILE A 78 -5.00 -8.16 15.50
CA ILE A 78 -3.98 -8.62 16.44
C ILE A 78 -3.38 -9.95 15.97
N LYS A 79 -4.25 -10.91 15.63
CA LYS A 79 -3.83 -12.22 15.15
C LYS A 79 -2.99 -12.14 13.88
N ASP A 80 -3.42 -11.34 12.89
CA ASP A 80 -2.69 -11.17 11.64
C ASP A 80 -1.34 -10.48 11.87
N ILE A 81 -1.27 -9.44 12.71
CA ILE A 81 -0.02 -8.76 13.06
C ILE A 81 0.94 -9.71 13.77
N GLU A 82 0.48 -10.49 14.75
CA GLU A 82 1.31 -11.47 15.47
C GLU A 82 1.84 -12.56 14.54
N ASN A 83 1.04 -13.01 13.58
CA ASN A 83 1.50 -13.95 12.56
C ASN A 83 2.54 -13.32 11.63
N LEU A 84 2.31 -12.10 11.17
CA LEU A 84 3.26 -11.38 10.30
C LEU A 84 4.60 -11.13 11.01
N LYS A 85 4.62 -10.84 12.30
CA LYS A 85 5.84 -10.62 13.09
C LYS A 85 6.79 -11.81 13.13
N LYS A 86 6.31 -13.02 12.87
CA LYS A 86 7.16 -14.23 12.87
C LYS A 86 8.24 -14.17 11.79
N ASP A 87 7.90 -13.59 10.63
CA ASP A 87 8.76 -13.62 9.44
C ASP A 87 9.10 -12.21 8.91
N ASN A 88 8.52 -11.14 9.48
CA ASN A 88 8.66 -9.77 8.99
C ASN A 88 9.10 -8.82 10.10
N LYS A 89 10.11 -8.00 9.81
CA LYS A 89 10.68 -7.03 10.77
C LYS A 89 9.95 -5.69 10.75
N SER A 90 9.33 -5.35 9.62
CA SER A 90 8.62 -4.10 9.43
C SER A 90 7.21 -4.36 8.92
N ILE A 91 6.21 -3.86 9.65
CA ILE A 91 4.79 -4.06 9.35
C ILE A 91 4.08 -2.71 9.35
N ALA A 92 3.34 -2.41 8.28
CA ALA A 92 2.50 -1.22 8.23
C ALA A 92 1.03 -1.57 8.08
N ILE A 93 0.18 -0.94 8.88
CA ILE A 93 -1.25 -0.89 8.64
C ILE A 93 -1.51 0.40 7.86
N ILE A 94 -1.80 0.26 6.57
CA ILE A 94 -2.03 1.37 5.67
C ILE A 94 -3.54 1.57 5.54
N THR A 95 -4.02 2.72 6.00
CA THR A 95 -5.46 3.04 5.97
C THR A 95 -5.78 4.00 4.82
N LYS A 96 -7.02 4.03 4.38
CA LYS A 96 -7.44 4.95 3.33
C LYS A 96 -7.33 6.42 3.78
N THR A 97 -7.74 6.71 5.02
CA THR A 97 -7.85 8.06 5.58
C THR A 97 -7.13 8.22 6.92
N ASP A 98 -6.85 9.49 7.30
CA ASP A 98 -6.32 9.83 8.64
C ASP A 98 -7.26 9.41 9.76
N THR A 99 -8.57 9.55 9.56
CA THR A 99 -9.58 9.16 10.56
C THR A 99 -9.55 7.66 10.81
N GLU A 100 -9.40 6.87 9.76
CA GLU A 100 -9.24 5.41 9.88
C GLU A 100 -7.92 5.07 10.58
N ALA A 101 -6.82 5.76 10.24
CA ALA A 101 -5.54 5.56 10.91
C ALA A 101 -5.63 5.81 12.41
N ALA A 102 -6.22 6.94 12.81
CA ALA A 102 -6.43 7.26 14.21
C ALA A 102 -7.34 6.24 14.93
N THR A 103 -8.36 5.72 14.23
CA THR A 103 -9.29 4.72 14.77
C THR A 103 -8.56 3.39 15.01
N ILE A 104 -7.82 2.89 14.03
CA ILE A 104 -7.06 1.65 14.15
C ILE A 104 -5.97 1.78 15.21
N TYR A 105 -5.26 2.90 15.25
CA TYR A 105 -4.27 3.16 16.29
C TYR A 105 -4.87 3.09 17.69
N LYS A 106 -6.00 3.78 17.95
CA LYS A 106 -6.68 3.74 19.26
C LYS A 106 -7.17 2.35 19.60
N LEU A 107 -7.65 1.58 18.60
CA LEU A 107 -8.16 0.23 18.77
C LEU A 107 -7.06 -0.72 19.27
N LEU A 108 -5.84 -0.60 18.75
CA LEU A 108 -4.75 -1.55 18.96
C LEU A 108 -3.71 -1.11 19.99
N LYS A 109 -3.58 0.20 20.27
CA LYS A 109 -2.47 0.75 21.08
C LYS A 109 -2.37 0.16 22.48
N LYS A 110 -3.51 -0.24 23.08
CA LYS A 110 -3.51 -0.83 24.43
C LYS A 110 -2.91 -2.23 24.47
N ASP A 111 -3.02 -2.97 23.37
CA ASP A 111 -2.56 -4.35 23.26
C ASP A 111 -1.17 -4.44 22.58
N MET A 112 -0.78 -3.38 21.86
CA MET A 112 0.48 -3.31 21.10
C MET A 112 1.22 -2.02 21.43
N ASN A 113 2.05 -2.06 22.48
CA ASN A 113 2.77 -0.90 22.97
C ASN A 113 3.77 -0.31 21.97
N GLU A 114 4.33 -1.11 21.09
CA GLU A 114 5.26 -0.73 20.03
C GLU A 114 4.58 -0.04 18.83
N LEU A 115 3.25 -0.12 18.73
CA LEU A 115 2.50 0.49 17.63
C LEU A 115 2.69 2.01 17.60
N THR A 116 3.04 2.53 16.45
CA THR A 116 3.26 3.98 16.22
C THR A 116 2.27 4.48 15.16
N LEU A 117 1.66 5.63 15.41
CA LEU A 117 0.85 6.34 14.41
C LEU A 117 1.74 7.33 13.66
N ILE A 118 1.82 7.20 12.34
CA ILE A 118 2.45 8.19 11.48
C ILE A 118 1.37 9.14 10.96
N ALA A 119 1.47 10.41 11.32
CA ALA A 119 0.57 11.48 10.93
C ALA A 119 1.39 12.72 10.55
N ASN A 120 0.75 13.74 9.95
CA ASN A 120 1.42 14.93 9.42
C ASN A 120 2.40 15.64 10.40
N ASN A 121 2.24 15.45 11.71
CA ASN A 121 3.07 16.07 12.75
C ASN A 121 3.96 15.06 13.48
N SER A 122 4.15 13.85 12.97
CA SER A 122 4.96 12.83 13.64
C SER A 122 6.44 13.19 13.60
N LYS A 123 7.06 13.27 14.78
CA LYS A 123 8.50 13.58 14.95
C LYS A 123 9.40 12.33 14.95
N ALA A 124 8.82 11.15 15.11
CA ALA A 124 9.55 9.87 15.19
C ALA A 124 8.99 8.86 14.20
N PHE A 125 9.87 8.25 13.43
CA PHE A 125 9.57 7.13 12.54
C PHE A 125 10.09 5.84 13.17
N SER A 126 9.23 5.13 13.91
CA SER A 126 9.46 3.68 14.09
C SER A 126 9.13 2.99 12.79
N ARG A 127 9.92 1.98 12.41
CA ARG A 127 9.64 1.17 11.21
C ARG A 127 9.10 -0.21 11.54
N GLU A 128 9.06 -0.60 12.81
CA GLU A 128 8.72 -1.97 13.20
C GLU A 128 7.24 -2.27 13.04
N LEU A 129 6.37 -1.46 13.67
CA LEU A 129 4.92 -1.58 13.55
C LEU A 129 4.27 -0.19 13.52
N VAL A 130 3.65 0.14 12.40
CA VAL A 130 3.07 1.47 12.21
C VAL A 130 1.65 1.42 11.67
N VAL A 131 0.87 2.47 12.00
CA VAL A 131 -0.36 2.81 11.29
C VAL A 131 -0.11 4.10 10.52
N ILE A 132 -0.45 4.12 9.24
CA ILE A 132 -0.16 5.24 8.35
C ILE A 132 -1.28 5.43 7.32
N PRO A 133 -1.73 6.67 7.03
CA PRO A 133 -2.62 6.93 5.92
C PRO A 133 -1.93 6.68 4.57
N SER A 134 -2.67 6.16 3.59
CA SER A 134 -2.14 5.72 2.30
C SER A 134 -1.39 6.80 1.53
N TYR A 135 -1.84 8.06 1.58
CA TYR A 135 -1.18 9.19 0.90
C TYR A 135 0.21 9.51 1.47
N MET A 136 0.45 9.19 2.75
CA MET A 136 1.76 9.35 3.40
C MET A 136 2.70 8.15 3.20
N ALA A 137 2.16 7.01 2.76
CA ALA A 137 2.94 5.79 2.56
C ALA A 137 3.79 5.82 1.28
N LYS A 138 3.58 6.80 0.40
CA LYS A 138 4.37 6.94 -0.83
C LYS A 138 5.87 7.09 -0.52
N GLY A 139 6.70 6.27 -1.17
CA GLY A 139 8.15 6.25 -0.96
C GLY A 139 8.62 5.39 0.20
N LEU A 140 7.71 4.91 1.06
CA LEU A 140 8.04 3.97 2.13
C LEU A 140 7.94 2.52 1.65
N GLU A 141 8.56 1.61 2.40
CA GLU A 141 8.59 0.17 2.11
C GLU A 141 8.58 -0.59 3.43
N TYR A 142 7.81 -1.70 3.45
CA TYR A 142 7.67 -2.58 4.61
C TYR A 142 7.73 -4.04 4.17
N ASP A 143 8.24 -4.92 5.03
CA ASP A 143 8.26 -6.36 4.76
C ASP A 143 6.84 -6.89 4.54
N ALA A 144 5.89 -6.44 5.39
CA ALA A 144 4.48 -6.77 5.28
C ALA A 144 3.58 -5.55 5.41
N THR A 145 2.44 -5.55 4.72
CA THR A 145 1.43 -4.52 4.90
C THR A 145 0.04 -5.11 5.09
N ILE A 146 -0.76 -4.43 5.92
CA ILE A 146 -2.19 -4.63 6.05
C ILE A 146 -2.85 -3.37 5.49
N VAL A 147 -3.52 -3.48 4.35
CA VAL A 147 -4.30 -2.37 3.78
C VAL A 147 -5.71 -2.44 4.36
N TYR A 148 -6.11 -1.41 5.06
CA TYR A 148 -7.40 -1.35 5.75
C TYR A 148 -8.28 -0.22 5.22
N THR A 149 -9.55 -0.53 4.96
CA THR A 149 -10.64 0.42 4.74
C THR A 149 -11.83 0.06 5.62
N LYS A 150 -12.69 1.03 5.93
CA LYS A 150 -14.02 0.73 6.44
C LYS A 150 -14.88 0.06 5.36
N LYS A 151 -15.84 -0.78 5.77
CA LYS A 151 -16.77 -1.48 4.85
C LYS A 151 -17.57 -0.50 3.97
N ASP A 152 -17.88 0.68 4.48
CA ASP A 152 -18.62 1.76 3.82
C ASP A 152 -17.72 2.82 3.14
N ASN A 153 -16.39 2.67 3.23
CA ASN A 153 -15.43 3.62 2.69
C ASN A 153 -14.31 2.93 1.90
N GLN A 154 -14.64 1.98 1.05
CA GLN A 154 -13.68 1.27 0.20
C GLN A 154 -13.01 2.23 -0.81
N PHE A 155 -11.83 1.85 -1.32
CA PHE A 155 -11.23 2.56 -2.44
C PHE A 155 -12.13 2.45 -3.67
N THR A 156 -12.43 3.58 -4.27
CA THR A 156 -13.21 3.66 -5.51
C THR A 156 -12.30 3.59 -6.73
N TYR A 157 -12.88 3.43 -7.92
CA TYR A 157 -12.12 3.48 -9.18
C TYR A 157 -11.30 4.77 -9.34
N LYS A 158 -11.82 5.92 -8.88
CA LYS A 158 -11.08 7.19 -8.91
C LYS A 158 -9.86 7.21 -7.99
N GLU A 159 -9.87 6.37 -6.97
CA GLU A 159 -8.80 6.24 -5.97
C GLU A 159 -7.89 5.04 -6.24
N ARG A 160 -8.00 4.38 -7.39
CA ARG A 160 -7.23 3.18 -7.76
C ARG A 160 -5.72 3.37 -7.66
N TYR A 161 -5.21 4.56 -7.97
CA TYR A 161 -3.78 4.86 -7.84
C TYR A 161 -3.33 4.91 -6.38
N LEU A 162 -4.16 5.46 -5.51
CA LEU A 162 -3.89 5.48 -4.07
C LEU A 162 -3.91 4.06 -3.49
N TYR A 163 -4.87 3.24 -3.93
CA TYR A 163 -4.95 1.83 -3.56
C TYR A 163 -3.73 1.04 -4.08
N TYR A 164 -3.34 1.25 -5.33
CA TYR A 164 -2.13 0.69 -5.91
C TYR A 164 -0.88 1.05 -5.09
N VAL A 165 -0.74 2.34 -4.72
CA VAL A 165 0.37 2.78 -3.87
C VAL A 165 0.35 2.04 -2.53
N ALA A 166 -0.79 1.93 -1.85
CA ALA A 166 -0.91 1.23 -0.58
C ALA A 166 -0.45 -0.23 -0.68
N CYS A 167 -0.94 -0.97 -1.69
CA CYS A 167 -0.59 -2.39 -1.90
C CYS A 167 0.89 -2.58 -2.24
N THR A 168 1.47 -1.69 -3.07
CA THR A 168 2.88 -1.78 -3.50
C THR A 168 3.89 -1.31 -2.46
N ARG A 169 3.47 -0.96 -1.25
CA ARG A 169 4.38 -0.73 -0.11
C ARG A 169 4.86 -2.03 0.50
N SER A 170 4.19 -3.13 0.24
CA SER A 170 4.53 -4.46 0.74
C SER A 170 5.62 -5.13 -0.09
N GLN A 171 6.59 -5.76 0.58
CA GLN A 171 7.63 -6.53 -0.09
C GLN A 171 7.29 -8.02 -0.17
N HIS A 172 6.72 -8.61 0.90
CA HIS A 172 6.53 -10.06 1.04
C HIS A 172 5.09 -10.48 1.32
N HIS A 173 4.38 -9.80 2.25
CA HIS A 173 3.06 -10.18 2.70
C HIS A 173 2.08 -9.01 2.55
N LEU A 174 0.95 -9.26 1.92
CA LEU A 174 -0.13 -8.28 1.75
C LEU A 174 -1.45 -8.86 2.22
N ILE A 175 -2.05 -8.24 3.24
CA ILE A 175 -3.40 -8.54 3.72
C ILE A 175 -4.28 -7.32 3.47
N ILE A 176 -5.48 -7.53 2.94
CA ILE A 176 -6.41 -6.47 2.56
C ILE A 176 -7.72 -6.66 3.31
N TYR A 177 -8.13 -5.62 4.04
CA TYR A 177 -9.36 -5.59 4.82
C TYR A 177 -10.45 -4.78 4.14
N ASN A 178 -11.64 -5.37 4.04
CA ASN A 178 -12.88 -4.73 3.58
C ASN A 178 -12.84 -4.14 2.16
N GLN A 179 -11.88 -4.51 1.35
CA GLN A 179 -11.82 -4.15 -0.08
C GLN A 179 -12.14 -5.39 -0.92
N LYS A 180 -12.95 -5.23 -1.97
CA LYS A 180 -13.22 -6.33 -2.91
C LYS A 180 -11.96 -6.65 -3.71
N GLU A 181 -11.83 -7.92 -4.06
CA GLU A 181 -10.80 -8.37 -5.00
C GLU A 181 -10.97 -7.63 -6.33
N ALA A 182 -9.85 -7.19 -6.92
CA ALA A 182 -9.84 -6.44 -8.18
C ALA A 182 -10.00 -7.36 -9.40
#